data_eafa2db50b71d76cfb42dcaa5c8b51ee
#
_entry.id   eafa2db50b71d76cfb42dcaa5c8b51ee
#
_cell.length_a   1.000
_cell.length_b   1.000
_cell.length_c   1.000
_cell.angle_alpha   90.00
_cell.angle_beta   90.00
_cell.angle_gamma   90.00
#
_symmetry.space_group_name_H-M   'P 1'
#
loop_
_entity.id
_entity.type
_entity.pdbx_description
1 polymer ?
#
loop_
_entity_poly.entity_id
_entity_poly.type
_entity_poly.pdbx_seq_one_letter_code
_entity_poly.pdbx_strand_id
1 'polypeptide(L)'
;MNARRFSAAILGSLLLGASLFAQAPAPVTAPTTVTPKREAHMDKRADRQQQRVAKGVASGQLTPRETAKIEGKEAKIGRDMAKAKADGKITKKEAKKIQKEQNSASREIKRDKHNAKVAQ
;
A
#
# COMPACT_ATOMS: atom_id res chain seq x y z
N MET A 1 15.68 12.24 82.83
CA MET A 1 16.14 10.93 83.41
C MET A 1 16.28 9.96 82.25
N ASN A 2 17.53 9.49 82.09
CA ASN A 2 17.93 8.25 81.44
C ASN A 2 17.68 8.13 79.96
N ALA A 3 18.63 8.42 79.05
CA ALA A 3 19.86 7.71 78.77
C ALA A 3 19.67 6.23 78.47
N ARG A 4 20.05 5.90 77.25
CA ARG A 4 20.88 4.77 76.73
C ARG A 4 20.70 4.68 75.22
N ARG A 5 21.65 5.17 74.37
CA ARG A 5 22.91 4.55 73.95
C ARG A 5 22.79 3.05 73.68
N PHE A 6 22.95 2.69 72.41
CA PHE A 6 23.79 1.63 71.82
C PHE A 6 23.68 1.82 70.33
N SER A 7 24.62 2.30 69.62
CA SER A 7 25.89 1.77 69.12
C SER A 7 25.73 0.54 68.19
N ALA A 8 26.16 0.78 66.99
CA ALA A 8 26.96 -0.08 66.08
C ALA A 8 26.22 -1.27 65.46
N ALA A 9 26.35 -1.55 64.26
CA ALA A 9 27.40 -1.91 63.36
C ALA A 9 26.82 -2.23 61.98
N ILE A 10 27.31 -1.66 60.95
CA ILE A 10 28.31 -2.15 60.01
C ILE A 10 27.80 -3.30 59.06
N LEU A 11 28.05 -3.06 57.82
CA LEU A 11 28.29 -3.91 56.67
C LEU A 11 27.09 -4.57 55.98
N GLY A 12 27.06 -4.26 54.72
CA GLY A 12 26.40 -5.06 53.69
C GLY A 12 26.20 -4.31 52.41
N SER A 13 27.28 -3.75 51.87
CA SER A 13 27.29 -3.33 50.46
C SER A 13 27.14 -4.55 49.60
N LEU A 14 26.01 -4.69 48.94
CA LEU A 14 25.92 -5.52 47.74
C LEU A 14 25.22 -4.72 46.66
N LEU A 15 26.02 -3.97 45.95
CA LEU A 15 25.69 -3.37 44.70
C LEU A 15 25.48 -4.52 43.68
N LEU A 16 24.26 -5.05 43.57
CA LEU A 16 23.86 -5.73 42.36
C LEU A 16 23.51 -4.66 41.36
N GLY A 17 24.46 -4.31 40.55
CA GLY A 17 24.24 -3.57 39.33
C GLY A 17 23.35 -4.38 38.41
N ALA A 18 22.04 -4.18 38.44
CA ALA A 18 21.15 -4.52 37.37
C ALA A 18 21.43 -3.55 36.23
N SER A 19 22.35 -3.93 35.35
CA SER A 19 22.45 -3.31 34.03
C SER A 19 21.15 -3.59 33.31
N LEU A 20 20.19 -2.68 33.42
CA LEU A 20 19.13 -2.54 32.50
C LEU A 20 19.76 -2.18 31.16
N PHE A 21 20.08 -3.20 30.37
CA PHE A 21 20.23 -3.03 28.93
C PHE A 21 18.88 -2.50 28.44
N ALA A 22 18.75 -1.18 28.34
CA ALA A 22 17.75 -0.54 27.55
C ALA A 22 18.02 -1.01 26.11
N GLN A 23 17.33 -2.06 25.67
CA GLN A 23 17.23 -2.39 24.26
C GLN A 23 16.60 -1.18 23.62
N ALA A 24 17.42 -0.40 22.91
CA ALA A 24 16.92 0.63 22.01
C ALA A 24 15.90 -0.05 21.09
N PRO A 25 14.68 0.50 20.95
CA PRO A 25 13.71 -0.04 20.02
C PRO A 25 14.37 -0.10 18.66
N ALA A 26 14.33 -1.29 18.02
CA ALA A 26 14.83 -1.46 16.65
C ALA A 26 14.23 -0.35 15.80
N PRO A 27 15.02 0.29 14.90
CA PRO A 27 14.49 1.32 14.04
C PRO A 27 13.34 0.74 13.24
N VAL A 28 12.11 1.16 13.55
CA VAL A 28 10.94 0.90 12.74
C VAL A 28 11.21 1.61 11.42
N THR A 29 11.68 0.85 10.43
CA THR A 29 11.81 1.34 9.06
C THR A 29 10.42 1.79 8.61
N ALA A 30 10.21 3.09 8.58
CA ALA A 30 8.98 3.67 8.09
C ALA A 30 8.71 3.10 6.68
N PRO A 31 7.48 2.68 6.37
CA PRO A 31 7.17 2.12 5.06
C PRO A 31 7.58 3.12 3.98
N THR A 32 8.43 2.69 3.07
CA THR A 32 8.92 3.56 1.99
C THR A 32 7.74 3.86 1.07
N THR A 33 7.28 5.10 1.10
CA THR A 33 6.15 5.59 0.30
C THR A 33 6.58 6.01 -1.10
N VAL A 34 5.63 6.08 -2.02
CA VAL A 34 5.87 6.62 -3.36
C VAL A 34 5.75 8.16 -3.35
N THR A 35 6.36 8.79 -4.35
CA THR A 35 6.28 10.23 -4.51
C THR A 35 4.90 10.64 -5.03
N PRO A 36 4.41 11.86 -4.72
CA PRO A 36 3.16 12.39 -5.27
C PRO A 36 3.10 12.35 -6.81
N LYS A 37 4.23 12.56 -7.47
CA LYS A 37 4.34 12.45 -8.93
C LYS A 37 4.01 11.05 -9.43
N ARG A 38 4.48 10.01 -8.73
CA ARG A 38 4.19 8.62 -9.11
C ARG A 38 2.73 8.26 -8.87
N GLU A 39 2.15 8.76 -7.80
CA GLU A 39 0.73 8.62 -7.52
C GLU A 39 -0.12 9.24 -8.63
N ALA A 40 0.16 10.49 -9.02
CA ALA A 40 -0.51 11.16 -10.13
C ALA A 40 -0.36 10.42 -11.47
N HIS A 41 0.77 9.74 -11.70
CA HIS A 41 0.94 8.87 -12.87
C HIS A 41 0.01 7.65 -12.85
N MET A 42 -0.24 7.07 -11.68
CA MET A 42 -1.15 5.94 -11.52
C MET A 42 -2.60 6.37 -11.81
N ASP A 43 -3.00 7.53 -11.30
CA ASP A 43 -4.33 8.11 -11.56
C ASP A 43 -4.52 8.41 -13.06
N LYS A 44 -3.62 9.15 -13.69
CA LYS A 44 -3.66 9.43 -15.13
C LYS A 44 -3.67 8.16 -15.99
N ARG A 45 -3.07 7.09 -15.51
CA ARG A 45 -3.10 5.81 -16.21
C ARG A 45 -4.49 5.17 -16.13
N ALA A 46 -5.13 5.20 -14.97
CA ALA A 46 -6.50 4.73 -14.80
C ALA A 46 -7.46 5.49 -15.75
N ASP A 47 -7.36 6.82 -15.77
CA ASP A 47 -8.17 7.64 -16.68
C ASP A 47 -7.98 7.24 -18.17
N ARG A 48 -6.73 7.06 -18.59
CA ARG A 48 -6.46 6.62 -19.98
C ARG A 48 -7.00 5.22 -20.28
N GLN A 49 -7.02 4.32 -19.29
CA GLN A 49 -7.61 2.99 -19.46
C GLN A 49 -9.12 3.11 -19.67
N GLN A 50 -9.82 3.88 -18.85
CA GLN A 50 -11.25 4.12 -18.98
C GLN A 50 -11.60 4.76 -20.34
N GLN A 51 -10.83 5.75 -20.78
CA GLN A 51 -11.02 6.36 -22.11
C GLN A 51 -10.86 5.34 -23.25
N ARG A 52 -9.91 4.42 -23.12
CA ARG A 52 -9.71 3.35 -24.13
C ARG A 52 -10.85 2.34 -24.15
N VAL A 53 -11.41 2.03 -22.99
CA VAL A 53 -12.62 1.18 -22.89
C VAL A 53 -13.81 1.89 -23.52
N ALA A 54 -14.08 3.14 -23.17
CA ALA A 54 -15.17 3.93 -23.74
C ALA A 54 -15.07 4.02 -25.27
N LYS A 55 -13.87 4.29 -25.81
CA LYS A 55 -13.63 4.29 -27.27
C LYS A 55 -13.84 2.91 -27.89
N GLY A 56 -13.45 1.83 -27.19
CA GLY A 56 -13.64 0.46 -27.65
C GLY A 56 -15.12 0.08 -27.73
N VAL A 57 -15.92 0.51 -26.77
CA VAL A 57 -17.39 0.33 -26.77
C VAL A 57 -18.01 1.14 -27.90
N ALA A 58 -17.70 2.44 -28.00
CA ALA A 58 -18.26 3.33 -29.01
C ALA A 58 -17.94 2.90 -30.46
N SER A 59 -16.80 2.26 -30.68
CA SER A 59 -16.38 1.74 -32.00
C SER A 59 -16.80 0.29 -32.26
N GLY A 60 -17.52 -0.36 -31.34
CA GLY A 60 -17.90 -1.77 -31.47
C GLY A 60 -16.72 -2.76 -31.39
N GLN A 61 -15.52 -2.29 -31.00
CA GLN A 61 -14.34 -3.15 -30.80
C GLN A 61 -14.38 -3.99 -29.52
N LEU A 62 -15.23 -3.61 -28.58
CA LEU A 62 -15.44 -4.35 -27.33
C LEU A 62 -16.88 -4.83 -27.28
N THR A 63 -17.05 -6.13 -27.06
CA THR A 63 -18.36 -6.71 -26.77
C THR A 63 -18.84 -6.32 -25.38
N PRO A 64 -20.15 -6.32 -25.08
CA PRO A 64 -20.66 -6.05 -23.73
C PRO A 64 -20.04 -6.94 -22.64
N ARG A 65 -19.76 -8.20 -22.95
CA ARG A 65 -19.15 -9.16 -22.02
C ARG A 65 -17.68 -8.81 -21.72
N GLU A 66 -16.93 -8.40 -22.73
CA GLU A 66 -15.53 -7.97 -22.56
C GLU A 66 -15.47 -6.66 -21.80
N THR A 67 -16.35 -5.71 -22.11
CA THR A 67 -16.49 -4.45 -21.39
C THR A 67 -16.76 -4.70 -19.90
N ALA A 68 -17.76 -5.49 -19.54
CA ALA A 68 -18.10 -5.81 -18.16
C ALA A 68 -16.91 -6.44 -17.41
N LYS A 69 -16.15 -7.30 -18.09
CA LYS A 69 -14.96 -7.93 -17.50
C LYS A 69 -13.84 -6.94 -17.23
N ILE A 70 -13.57 -6.04 -18.16
CA ILE A 70 -12.55 -4.98 -18.02
C ILE A 70 -12.97 -4.00 -16.93
N GLU A 71 -14.23 -3.54 -16.93
CA GLU A 71 -14.76 -2.64 -15.90
C GLU A 71 -14.70 -3.25 -14.50
N GLY A 72 -14.95 -4.55 -14.35
CA GLY A 72 -14.79 -5.27 -13.09
C GLY A 72 -13.35 -5.22 -12.58
N LYS A 73 -12.36 -5.33 -13.47
CA LYS A 73 -10.94 -5.18 -13.11
C LYS A 73 -10.58 -3.74 -12.74
N GLU A 74 -11.06 -2.77 -13.51
CA GLU A 74 -10.82 -1.35 -13.24
C GLU A 74 -11.46 -0.92 -11.91
N ALA A 75 -12.66 -1.38 -11.61
CA ALA A 75 -13.31 -1.16 -10.32
C ALA A 75 -12.49 -1.75 -9.16
N LYS A 76 -11.90 -2.95 -9.34
CA LYS A 76 -10.99 -3.54 -8.35
C LYS A 76 -9.74 -2.68 -8.16
N ILE A 77 -9.11 -2.23 -9.24
CA ILE A 77 -7.94 -1.35 -9.20
C ILE A 77 -8.28 -0.05 -8.46
N GLY A 78 -9.44 0.55 -8.75
CA GLY A 78 -9.93 1.75 -8.07
C GLY A 78 -10.08 1.55 -6.55
N ARG A 79 -10.66 0.41 -6.12
CA ARG A 79 -10.76 0.08 -4.70
C ARG A 79 -9.40 -0.12 -4.04
N ASP A 80 -8.46 -0.78 -4.72
CA ASP A 80 -7.11 -1.00 -4.19
C ASP A 80 -6.33 0.32 -4.10
N MET A 81 -6.50 1.22 -5.07
CA MET A 81 -5.95 2.59 -5.02
C MET A 81 -6.56 3.41 -3.86
N ALA A 82 -7.87 3.36 -3.68
CA ALA A 82 -8.55 4.06 -2.59
C ALA A 82 -8.07 3.56 -1.22
N LYS A 83 -7.92 2.25 -1.05
CA LYS A 83 -7.36 1.66 0.18
C LYS A 83 -5.91 2.08 0.42
N ALA A 84 -5.10 2.08 -0.62
CA ALA A 84 -3.70 2.48 -0.52
C ALA A 84 -3.52 3.96 -0.19
N LYS A 85 -4.50 4.81 -0.54
CA LYS A 85 -4.51 6.25 -0.23
C LYS A 85 -5.14 6.59 1.13
N ALA A 86 -5.80 5.64 1.79
CA ALA A 86 -6.59 5.89 3.00
C ALA A 86 -5.75 6.44 4.17
N ASP A 87 -4.48 6.10 4.25
CA ASP A 87 -3.52 6.62 5.23
C ASP A 87 -2.74 7.86 4.75
N GLY A 88 -3.12 8.41 3.58
CA GLY A 88 -2.52 9.59 2.97
C GLY A 88 -1.21 9.34 2.21
N LYS A 89 -0.70 8.11 2.17
CA LYS A 89 0.58 7.78 1.49
C LYS A 89 0.58 6.37 0.95
N ILE A 90 0.80 6.23 -0.35
CA ILE A 90 0.93 4.92 -0.99
C ILE A 90 2.33 4.34 -0.72
N THR A 91 2.40 3.14 -0.16
CA THR A 91 3.65 2.42 0.01
C THR A 91 4.18 1.90 -1.33
N LYS A 92 5.49 1.64 -1.42
CA LYS A 92 6.09 1.01 -2.62
C LYS A 92 5.47 -0.36 -2.95
N LYS A 93 5.08 -1.12 -1.93
CA LYS A 93 4.44 -2.43 -2.10
C LYS A 93 3.06 -2.30 -2.75
N GLU A 94 2.23 -1.38 -2.25
CA GLU A 94 0.91 -1.08 -2.81
C GLU A 94 1.01 -0.54 -4.24
N ALA A 95 1.90 0.42 -4.47
CA ALA A 95 2.16 0.94 -5.81
C ALA A 95 2.56 -0.15 -6.80
N LYS A 96 3.42 -1.10 -6.38
CA LYS A 96 3.82 -2.25 -7.23
C LYS A 96 2.63 -3.17 -7.52
N LYS A 97 1.75 -3.41 -6.55
CA LYS A 97 0.54 -4.19 -6.73
C LYS A 97 -0.38 -3.52 -7.75
N ILE A 98 -0.74 -2.25 -7.51
CA ILE A 98 -1.62 -1.47 -8.40
C ILE A 98 -1.03 -1.41 -9.81
N GLN A 99 0.26 -1.19 -9.96
CA GLN A 99 0.93 -1.16 -11.26
C GLN A 99 0.81 -2.50 -12.01
N LYS A 100 0.93 -3.63 -11.32
CA LYS A 100 0.72 -4.96 -11.93
C LYS A 100 -0.73 -5.13 -12.41
N GLU A 101 -1.69 -4.70 -11.61
CA GLU A 101 -3.11 -4.77 -11.96
C GLU A 101 -3.43 -3.88 -13.16
N GLN A 102 -2.96 -2.64 -13.18
CA GLN A 102 -3.08 -1.73 -14.32
C GLN A 102 -2.38 -2.27 -15.58
N ASN A 103 -1.24 -2.96 -15.45
CA ASN A 103 -0.58 -3.62 -16.57
C ASN A 103 -1.45 -4.77 -17.13
N SER A 104 -2.08 -5.54 -16.24
CA SER A 104 -2.98 -6.61 -16.63
C SER A 104 -4.21 -6.07 -17.38
N ALA A 105 -4.86 -5.04 -16.83
CA ALA A 105 -5.99 -4.38 -17.47
C ALA A 105 -5.62 -3.80 -18.85
N SER A 106 -4.48 -3.10 -18.96
CA SER A 106 -4.00 -2.55 -20.23
C SER A 106 -3.79 -3.61 -21.31
N ARG A 107 -3.23 -4.78 -20.93
CA ARG A 107 -3.05 -5.90 -21.89
C ARG A 107 -4.38 -6.48 -22.32
N GLU A 108 -5.33 -6.59 -21.41
CA GLU A 108 -6.67 -7.10 -21.73
C GLU A 108 -7.42 -6.16 -22.66
N ILE A 109 -7.46 -4.86 -22.35
CA ILE A 109 -8.06 -3.85 -23.22
C ILE A 109 -7.45 -3.91 -24.62
N LYS A 110 -6.12 -4.03 -24.73
CA LYS A 110 -5.45 -4.14 -26.03
C LYS A 110 -5.88 -5.41 -26.78
N ARG A 111 -5.83 -6.55 -26.09
CA ARG A 111 -6.18 -7.84 -26.69
C ARG A 111 -7.64 -7.86 -27.17
N ASP A 112 -8.56 -7.43 -26.31
CA ASP A 112 -9.99 -7.53 -26.54
C ASP A 112 -10.46 -6.53 -27.62
N LYS A 113 -9.80 -5.37 -27.74
CA LYS A 113 -10.02 -4.43 -28.85
C LYS A 113 -9.48 -4.90 -30.20
N HIS A 114 -8.60 -5.87 -30.25
CA HIS A 114 -7.95 -6.35 -31.48
C HIS A 114 -8.24 -7.84 -31.76
N ASN A 115 -9.20 -8.43 -31.06
CA ASN A 115 -9.66 -9.76 -31.36
C ASN A 115 -10.70 -9.69 -32.55
N ALA A 116 -11.01 -10.86 -33.10
CA ALA A 116 -11.98 -10.94 -34.21
C ALA A 116 -13.46 -10.80 -33.78
N LYS A 117 -13.72 -10.58 -32.47
CA LYS A 117 -15.05 -10.42 -31.93
C LYS A 117 -15.44 -8.94 -32.00
N VAL A 118 -16.49 -8.66 -32.74
CA VAL A 118 -17.10 -7.34 -32.79
C VAL A 118 -18.41 -7.35 -32.02
N ALA A 119 -18.75 -6.22 -31.39
CA ALA A 119 -20.07 -6.05 -30.79
C ALA A 119 -21.11 -6.00 -31.92
N GLN A 120 -22.04 -6.96 -31.93
CA GLN A 120 -23.21 -6.96 -32.77
C GLN A 120 -24.36 -6.31 -32.03
#